data_d0f79d9419609d26ee4ee1b90b35ffcf
#
_entry.id   d0f79d9419609d26ee4ee1b90b35ffcf
#
_cell.length_a   1.000
_cell.length_b   1.000
_cell.length_c   1.000
_cell.angle_alpha   90.00
_cell.angle_beta   90.00
_cell.angle_gamma   90.00
#
_symmetry.space_group_name_H-M   'P 1'
#
loop_
_entity.id
_entity.type
_entity.pdbx_description
1 polymer ?
#
loop_
_entity_poly.entity_id
_entity_poly.type
_entity_poly.pdbx_seq_one_letter_code
_entity_poly.pdbx_strand_id
1 'polypeptide(L)'
;MAVKSATYAMTTFAMLTLCGLEKAHAQVRAKAEVSCQPAEKLQYDCIIKLANSRTNEPLSGLTLTVGADMPSMPATHNVRPVKAIEEQDNGTYRARIVLEMYGDWALRMELSGAVRDRVVKLLRFESDRVGEPTPAPGRHRH
;
A
#
# COMPACT_ATOMS: atom_id res chain seq x y z
N MET A 1 23.69 22.17 -80.41
CA MET A 1 22.72 22.38 -79.33
C MET A 1 22.83 21.23 -78.42
N ALA A 2 23.40 21.44 -77.25
CA ALA A 2 23.64 20.41 -76.24
C ALA A 2 22.51 20.39 -75.22
N VAL A 3 21.80 19.25 -75.11
CA VAL A 3 20.76 19.04 -74.11
C VAL A 3 21.44 18.39 -72.88
N LYS A 4 21.50 19.12 -71.77
CA LYS A 4 21.97 18.60 -70.48
C LYS A 4 20.87 17.83 -69.78
N SER A 5 21.06 16.50 -69.70
CA SER A 5 20.19 15.67 -68.82
C SER A 5 20.61 15.86 -67.38
N ALA A 6 19.65 16.32 -66.51
CA ALA A 6 19.83 16.39 -65.10
C ALA A 6 19.34 15.08 -64.51
N THR A 7 20.25 14.30 -63.92
CA THR A 7 19.93 13.10 -63.11
C THR A 7 19.57 13.52 -61.71
N TYR A 8 18.31 13.31 -61.34
CA TYR A 8 17.84 13.48 -59.96
C TYR A 8 18.18 12.21 -59.15
N ALA A 9 19.08 12.35 -58.20
CA ALA A 9 19.35 11.33 -57.21
C ALA A 9 18.29 11.38 -56.13
N MET A 10 17.51 10.34 -56.08
CA MET A 10 16.47 10.14 -55.07
C MET A 10 17.09 9.53 -53.81
N THR A 11 17.40 10.35 -52.82
CA THR A 11 17.89 9.91 -51.50
C THR A 11 16.69 9.45 -50.67
N THR A 12 16.55 8.13 -50.57
CA THR A 12 15.60 7.48 -49.63
C THR A 12 16.14 7.62 -48.21
N PHE A 13 15.51 8.48 -47.43
CA PHE A 13 15.77 8.63 -45.99
C PHE A 13 15.06 7.48 -45.25
N ALA A 14 15.81 6.45 -44.87
CA ALA A 14 15.30 5.37 -44.04
C ALA A 14 15.14 5.89 -42.60
N MET A 15 13.89 6.13 -42.20
CA MET A 15 13.52 6.52 -40.86
C MET A 15 13.55 5.25 -39.97
N LEU A 16 14.65 5.04 -39.25
CA LEU A 16 14.72 4.02 -38.21
C LEU A 16 13.83 4.49 -37.05
N THR A 17 12.64 3.92 -36.93
CA THR A 17 11.79 4.01 -35.72
C THR A 17 12.46 3.18 -34.65
N LEU A 18 13.20 3.82 -33.72
CA LEU A 18 13.55 3.21 -32.43
C LEU A 18 12.28 3.00 -31.66
N CYS A 19 11.77 1.76 -31.72
CA CYS A 19 10.75 1.31 -30.78
C CYS A 19 11.44 1.16 -29.40
N GLY A 20 11.34 2.21 -28.58
CA GLY A 20 11.79 2.15 -27.19
C GLY A 20 10.99 1.08 -26.45
N LEU A 21 11.63 -0.03 -26.09
CA LEU A 21 11.09 -0.95 -25.11
C LEU A 21 11.07 -0.20 -23.77
N GLU A 22 9.98 0.48 -23.48
CA GLU A 22 9.69 0.90 -22.11
C GLU A 22 9.52 -0.37 -21.27
N LYS A 23 10.54 -0.67 -20.46
CA LYS A 23 10.43 -1.70 -19.44
C LYS A 23 9.29 -1.26 -18.50
N ALA A 24 8.15 -1.90 -18.63
CA ALA A 24 7.07 -1.76 -17.66
C ALA A 24 7.64 -2.16 -16.29
N HIS A 25 7.96 -1.18 -15.47
CA HIS A 25 8.40 -1.41 -14.10
C HIS A 25 7.20 -2.00 -13.38
N ALA A 26 7.26 -3.29 -13.07
CA ALA A 26 6.23 -3.95 -12.29
C ALA A 26 6.08 -3.21 -10.97
N GLN A 27 4.90 -2.62 -10.75
CA GLN A 27 4.60 -1.86 -9.54
C GLN A 27 4.81 -2.76 -8.32
N VAL A 28 5.64 -2.31 -7.39
CA VAL A 28 5.85 -3.02 -6.12
C VAL A 28 4.54 -3.02 -5.34
N ARG A 29 4.10 -4.22 -4.96
CA ARG A 29 2.96 -4.40 -4.07
C ARG A 29 3.44 -4.71 -2.67
N ALA A 30 2.88 -4.00 -1.70
CA ALA A 30 3.20 -4.20 -0.30
C ALA A 30 2.30 -5.24 0.34
N LYS A 31 2.84 -5.99 1.29
CA LYS A 31 2.09 -6.73 2.30
C LYS A 31 2.45 -6.21 3.67
N ALA A 32 1.52 -6.29 4.60
CA ALA A 32 1.70 -5.86 5.97
C ALA A 32 1.35 -7.00 6.94
N GLU A 33 2.23 -7.23 7.90
CA GLU A 33 1.93 -7.98 9.12
C GLU A 33 1.72 -6.96 10.24
N VAL A 34 0.59 -7.07 10.94
CA VAL A 34 0.21 -6.11 11.97
C VAL A 34 -0.02 -6.85 13.27
N SER A 35 0.66 -6.39 14.32
CA SER A 35 0.48 -6.86 15.68
C SER A 35 0.22 -5.65 16.58
N CYS A 36 -0.93 -5.62 17.23
CA CYS A 36 -1.31 -4.54 18.12
C CYS A 36 -1.52 -5.06 19.54
N GLN A 37 -1.18 -4.23 20.52
CA GLN A 37 -1.42 -4.52 21.94
C GLN A 37 -2.15 -3.35 22.59
N PRO A 38 -3.08 -3.62 23.51
CA PRO A 38 -3.70 -2.57 24.33
C PRO A 38 -2.64 -1.81 25.13
N ALA A 39 -2.71 -0.48 25.10
CA ALA A 39 -1.86 0.40 25.91
C ALA A 39 -2.68 1.05 27.04
N GLU A 40 -3.75 1.75 26.65
CA GLU A 40 -4.72 2.36 27.54
C GLU A 40 -6.13 2.12 26.98
N LYS A 41 -7.14 2.67 27.64
CA LYS A 41 -8.52 2.55 27.15
C LYS A 41 -8.65 3.05 25.70
N LEU A 42 -9.02 2.15 24.80
CA LEU A 42 -9.19 2.42 23.37
C LEU A 42 -7.91 2.92 22.64
N GLN A 43 -6.75 2.79 23.29
CA GLN A 43 -5.44 3.06 22.67
C GLN A 43 -4.68 1.77 22.49
N TYR A 44 -4.05 1.65 21.33
CA TYR A 44 -3.32 0.44 20.92
C TYR A 44 -1.98 0.80 20.33
N ASP A 45 -0.92 0.14 20.80
CA ASP A 45 0.40 0.21 20.19
C ASP A 45 0.52 -0.89 19.14
N CYS A 46 0.70 -0.50 17.91
CA CYS A 46 0.76 -1.40 16.76
C CYS A 46 2.18 -1.43 16.17
N ILE A 47 2.69 -2.62 15.95
CA ILE A 47 3.88 -2.89 15.16
C ILE A 47 3.44 -3.40 13.80
N ILE A 48 3.95 -2.76 12.75
CA ILE A 48 3.61 -3.04 11.36
C ILE A 48 4.89 -3.38 10.62
N LYS A 49 4.97 -4.59 10.09
CA LYS A 49 6.07 -5.02 9.24
C LYS A 49 5.63 -4.98 7.79
N LEU A 50 6.31 -4.15 7.00
CA LEU A 50 6.05 -4.01 5.57
C LEU A 50 7.08 -4.78 4.77
N ALA A 51 6.63 -5.53 3.78
CA ALA A 51 7.48 -6.23 2.84
C ALA A 51 6.88 -6.23 1.43
N ASN A 52 7.73 -6.40 0.44
CA ASN A 52 7.29 -6.68 -0.92
C ASN A 52 6.53 -8.01 -0.95
N SER A 53 5.32 -8.00 -1.48
CA SER A 53 4.45 -9.18 -1.49
C SER A 53 4.99 -10.36 -2.30
N ARG A 54 5.90 -10.11 -3.25
CA ARG A 54 6.50 -11.14 -4.11
C ARG A 54 7.85 -11.64 -3.60
N THR A 55 8.72 -10.73 -3.15
CA THR A 55 10.10 -11.06 -2.78
C THR A 55 10.31 -11.25 -1.29
N ASN A 56 9.35 -10.83 -0.46
CA ASN A 56 9.45 -10.73 1.00
C ASN A 56 10.53 -9.75 1.52
N GLU A 57 11.13 -8.97 0.64
CA GLU A 57 12.10 -7.96 1.05
C GLU A 57 11.41 -6.87 1.89
N PRO A 58 12.04 -6.46 3.02
CA PRO A 58 11.50 -5.37 3.83
C PRO A 58 11.35 -4.08 3.04
N LEU A 59 10.28 -3.35 3.25
CA LEU A 59 10.04 -2.03 2.67
C LEU A 59 10.33 -0.96 3.71
N SER A 60 11.54 -0.42 3.68
CA SER A 60 12.04 0.64 4.57
C SER A 60 12.06 2.00 3.90
N GLY A 61 12.23 3.06 4.70
CA GLY A 61 12.35 4.43 4.22
C GLY A 61 11.08 5.02 3.62
N LEU A 62 9.90 4.45 3.92
CA LEU A 62 8.61 4.91 3.42
C LEU A 62 7.92 5.82 4.45
N THR A 63 7.05 6.70 3.96
CA THR A 63 6.07 7.33 4.82
C THR A 63 4.85 6.42 4.90
N LEU A 64 4.54 5.97 6.12
CA LEU A 64 3.39 5.12 6.41
C LEU A 64 2.37 5.91 7.24
N THR A 65 1.15 6.05 6.72
CA THR A 65 0.02 6.62 7.43
C THR A 65 -1.01 5.54 7.71
N VAL A 66 -1.44 5.43 8.96
CA VAL A 66 -2.40 4.41 9.40
C VAL A 66 -3.70 5.09 9.79
N GLY A 67 -4.76 4.77 9.05
CA GLY A 67 -6.14 5.14 9.38
C GLY A 67 -6.94 3.92 9.84
N ALA A 68 -8.09 4.14 10.45
CA ALA A 68 -8.97 3.08 10.87
C ALA A 68 -10.43 3.40 10.51
N ASP A 69 -11.12 2.41 9.95
CA ASP A 69 -12.55 2.48 9.68
C ASP A 69 -13.25 1.23 10.21
N MET A 70 -14.50 1.40 10.61
CA MET A 70 -15.33 0.29 11.05
C MET A 70 -16.24 -0.16 9.90
N PRO A 71 -15.99 -1.34 9.29
CA PRO A 71 -16.75 -1.79 8.11
C PRO A 71 -18.24 -1.99 8.36
N SER A 72 -18.63 -2.30 9.61
CA SER A 72 -20.03 -2.45 10.00
C SER A 72 -20.78 -1.12 10.08
N MET A 73 -20.06 -0.01 10.23
CA MET A 73 -20.62 1.34 10.35
C MET A 73 -19.76 2.35 9.55
N PRO A 74 -19.76 2.26 8.21
CA PRO A 74 -18.90 3.09 7.38
C PRO A 74 -19.24 4.57 7.55
N ALA A 75 -18.19 5.40 7.58
CA ALA A 75 -18.25 6.86 7.74
C ALA A 75 -18.90 7.39 9.03
N THR A 76 -19.15 6.52 10.01
CA THR A 76 -19.74 6.92 11.29
C THR A 76 -18.68 7.38 12.31
N HIS A 77 -17.45 6.90 12.15
CA HIS A 77 -16.33 7.16 13.04
C HIS A 77 -15.30 8.08 12.38
N ASN A 78 -14.76 9.01 13.16
CA ASN A 78 -13.76 9.97 12.70
C ASN A 78 -12.41 9.73 13.41
N VAL A 79 -11.86 8.55 13.21
CA VAL A 79 -10.53 8.22 13.72
C VAL A 79 -9.48 8.96 12.91
N ARG A 80 -8.68 9.79 13.59
CA ARG A 80 -7.60 10.54 12.93
C ARG A 80 -6.51 9.59 12.47
N PRO A 81 -6.11 9.65 11.18
CA PRO A 81 -4.95 8.92 10.71
C PRO A 81 -3.69 9.35 11.45
N VAL A 82 -2.83 8.39 11.75
CA VAL A 82 -1.55 8.62 12.42
C VAL A 82 -0.39 8.27 11.51
N LYS A 83 0.68 9.08 11.56
CA LYS A 83 1.93 8.75 10.88
C LYS A 83 2.70 7.76 11.73
N ALA A 84 3.02 6.60 11.17
CA ALA A 84 3.85 5.61 11.83
C ALA A 84 5.33 6.02 11.78
N ILE A 85 6.08 5.59 12.78
CA ILE A 85 7.52 5.83 12.90
C ILE A 85 8.24 4.54 12.56
N GLU A 86 9.17 4.61 11.62
CA GLU A 86 10.01 3.46 11.27
C GLU A 86 11.04 3.18 12.37
N GLU A 87 11.19 1.91 12.72
CA GLU A 87 12.18 1.44 13.66
C GLU A 87 13.35 0.76 12.90
N GLN A 88 14.56 1.25 13.12
CA GLN A 88 15.82 0.61 12.65
C GLN A 88 15.90 0.36 11.13
N ASP A 89 15.25 1.14 10.29
CA ASP A 89 15.31 1.08 8.83
C ASP A 89 15.17 -0.33 8.24
N ASN A 90 14.33 -1.16 8.84
CA ASN A 90 14.16 -2.56 8.45
C ASN A 90 12.74 -2.91 8.00
N GLY A 91 11.95 -1.90 7.63
CA GLY A 91 10.56 -2.08 7.23
C GLY A 91 9.60 -2.33 8.40
N THR A 92 10.05 -2.11 9.63
CA THR A 92 9.23 -2.20 10.83
C THR A 92 8.80 -0.80 11.27
N TYR A 93 7.52 -0.59 11.42
CA TYR A 93 6.92 0.69 11.77
C TYR A 93 6.09 0.55 13.05
N ARG A 94 6.10 1.59 13.87
CA ARG A 94 5.26 1.68 15.07
C ARG A 94 4.24 2.80 14.91
N ALA A 95 2.99 2.50 15.28
CA ALA A 95 1.91 3.47 15.33
C ALA A 95 1.08 3.29 16.61
N ARG A 96 0.72 4.39 17.26
CA ARG A 96 -0.28 4.39 18.33
C ARG A 96 -1.62 4.81 17.75
N ILE A 97 -2.60 3.93 17.83
CA ILE A 97 -3.94 4.13 17.28
C ILE A 97 -4.91 4.36 18.43
N VAL A 98 -5.77 5.36 18.27
CA VAL A 98 -6.84 5.65 19.22
C VAL A 98 -8.16 5.37 18.51
N LEU A 99 -8.94 4.42 19.03
CA LEU A 99 -10.23 4.06 18.51
C LEU A 99 -11.35 4.68 19.34
N GLU A 100 -12.54 4.75 18.80
CA GLU A 100 -13.70 5.30 19.48
C GLU A 100 -14.50 4.24 20.24
N MET A 101 -14.35 2.97 19.85
CA MET A 101 -15.02 1.84 20.48
C MET A 101 -14.30 0.52 20.17
N TYR A 102 -14.64 -0.52 20.91
CA TYR A 102 -14.20 -1.89 20.64
C TYR A 102 -14.95 -2.48 19.45
N GLY A 103 -14.35 -3.44 18.77
CA GLY A 103 -14.97 -4.15 17.67
C GLY A 103 -14.01 -4.44 16.51
N ASP A 104 -14.59 -4.76 15.36
CA ASP A 104 -13.83 -5.07 14.14
C ASP A 104 -13.52 -3.79 13.37
N TRP A 105 -12.23 -3.51 13.18
CA TRP A 105 -11.74 -2.33 12.48
C TRP A 105 -10.85 -2.71 11.31
N ALA A 106 -11.02 -2.02 10.20
CA ALA A 106 -10.12 -2.07 9.07
C ALA A 106 -9.03 -1.01 9.24
N LEU A 107 -7.80 -1.45 9.48
CA LEU A 107 -6.63 -0.56 9.45
C LEU A 107 -6.22 -0.35 8.01
N ARG A 108 -6.25 0.90 7.56
CA ARG A 108 -5.77 1.32 6.24
C ARG A 108 -4.36 1.87 6.37
N MET A 109 -3.43 1.19 5.77
CA MET A 109 -2.03 1.57 5.72
C MET A 109 -1.75 2.17 4.35
N GLU A 110 -1.52 3.48 4.31
CA GLU A 110 -1.19 4.21 3.09
C GLU A 110 0.32 4.46 3.05
N LEU A 111 0.95 3.92 2.00
CA LEU A 111 2.38 4.02 1.77
C LEU A 111 2.67 5.11 0.75
N SER A 112 3.66 5.92 1.01
CA SER A 112 4.17 6.91 0.07
C SER A 112 5.69 7.02 0.14
N GLY A 113 6.29 7.57 -0.92
CA GLY A 113 7.73 7.62 -1.13
C GLY A 113 8.14 6.79 -2.33
N ALA A 114 9.15 5.95 -2.17
CA ALA A 114 9.64 5.08 -3.24
C ALA A 114 8.61 4.03 -3.68
N VAL A 115 7.73 3.62 -2.79
CA VAL A 115 6.58 2.74 -3.07
C VAL A 115 5.30 3.49 -2.72
N ARG A 116 4.32 3.45 -3.62
CA ARG A 116 2.96 3.96 -3.38
C ARG A 116 2.00 2.79 -3.43
N ASP A 117 1.40 2.48 -2.32
CA ASP A 117 0.42 1.38 -2.20
C ASP A 117 -0.51 1.61 -1.02
N ARG A 118 -1.57 0.84 -0.96
CA ARG A 118 -2.49 0.80 0.16
C ARG A 118 -2.71 -0.65 0.57
N VAL A 119 -2.50 -0.92 1.85
CA VAL A 119 -2.77 -2.22 2.47
C VAL A 119 -3.86 -2.06 3.50
N VAL A 120 -4.83 -2.97 3.50
CA VAL A 120 -5.91 -3.00 4.50
C VAL A 120 -5.82 -4.29 5.29
N LYS A 121 -5.86 -4.18 6.62
CA LYS A 121 -5.89 -5.32 7.54
C LYS A 121 -7.10 -5.19 8.45
N LEU A 122 -7.94 -6.21 8.46
CA LEU A 122 -9.08 -6.29 9.37
C LEU A 122 -8.65 -6.96 10.67
N LEU A 123 -8.90 -6.31 11.79
CA LEU A 123 -8.56 -6.79 13.14
C LEU A 123 -9.71 -6.51 14.10
N ARG A 124 -9.85 -7.37 15.11
CA ARG A 124 -10.78 -7.17 16.22
C ARG A 124 -10.03 -6.58 17.40
N PHE A 125 -10.50 -5.42 17.86
CA PHE A 125 -9.94 -4.71 19.01
C PHE A 125 -10.85 -4.88 20.22
N GLU A 126 -10.29 -5.41 21.28
CA GLU A 126 -10.96 -5.61 22.58
C GLU A 126 -10.19 -4.86 23.68
N SER A 127 -10.73 -4.85 24.88
CA SER A 127 -10.11 -4.11 26.00
C SER A 127 -8.77 -4.69 26.45
N ASP A 128 -8.56 -5.98 26.24
CA ASP A 128 -7.42 -6.76 26.75
C ASP A 128 -6.59 -7.41 25.64
N ARG A 129 -7.06 -7.38 24.40
CA ARG A 129 -6.36 -8.03 23.28
C ARG A 129 -6.77 -7.45 21.92
N VAL A 130 -5.95 -7.75 20.93
CA VAL A 130 -6.25 -7.55 19.51
C VAL A 130 -6.04 -8.88 18.77
N GLY A 131 -6.96 -9.25 17.92
CA GLY A 131 -6.93 -10.54 17.23
C GLY A 131 -7.62 -10.53 15.88
N GLU A 132 -7.96 -11.73 15.42
CA GLU A 132 -8.67 -11.91 14.16
C GLU A 132 -10.08 -11.32 14.23
N PRO A 133 -10.61 -10.82 13.10
CA PRO A 133 -11.96 -10.27 13.05
C PRO A 133 -13.02 -11.34 13.33
N THR A 134 -14.20 -10.91 13.73
CA THR A 134 -15.34 -11.80 13.89
C THR A 134 -15.65 -12.48 12.54
N PRO A 135 -15.75 -13.81 12.50
CA PRO A 135 -16.16 -14.50 11.28
C PRO A 135 -17.52 -13.98 10.82
N ALA A 136 -17.63 -13.67 9.53
CA ALA A 136 -18.92 -13.31 8.95
C ALA A 136 -19.90 -14.47 9.19
N PRO A 137 -21.16 -14.20 9.60
CA PRO A 137 -22.16 -15.25 9.75
C PRO A 137 -22.27 -16.01 8.42
N GLY A 138 -22.04 -17.32 8.48
CA GLY A 138 -22.01 -18.18 7.31
C GLY A 138 -23.28 -17.98 6.49
N ARG A 139 -23.11 -17.64 5.20
CA ARG A 139 -24.25 -17.71 4.27
C ARG A 139 -24.61 -19.18 4.14
N HIS A 140 -25.67 -19.59 4.80
CA HIS A 140 -26.29 -20.87 4.52
C HIS A 140 -26.71 -20.83 3.04
N ARG A 141 -25.99 -21.57 2.20
CA ARG A 141 -26.44 -21.86 0.84
C ARG A 141 -27.64 -22.80 0.97
N HIS A 142 -28.80 -22.30 0.67
CA HIS A 142 -29.98 -23.13 0.38
C HIS A 142 -29.86 -23.67 -1.04
#